data_d733b6ca05c25b5fadb6df19c6b0741f
#
_entry.id   d733b6ca05c25b5fadb6df19c6b0741f
#
_cell.length_a   1.000
_cell.length_b   1.000
_cell.length_c   1.000
_cell.angle_alpha   90.00
_cell.angle_beta   90.00
_cell.angle_gamma   90.00
#
_symmetry.space_group_name_H-M   'P 1'
#
loop_
_entity.id
_entity.type
_entity.pdbx_description
1 polymer ?
#
loop_
_entity_poly.entity_id
_entity_poly.type
_entity_poly.pdbx_seq_one_letter_code
_entity_poly.pdbx_strand_id
1 'polypeptide(L)'
;MTSPPSCSRRDFNRLLAGAGLMGVAGLVNCSRPLGSANQTSSCFTVHEFDGRHLFATPESEPFFAISFNHIDSSAMRYRENIHLWQNRYGASEERWIKERVAPDLKAWGFNSIGWNQEVVLREPDYHWHSPNWTRDHYNWAGMPYFHNLAFLEAHRWKLARKWPDVYSRDFELWCDYVARENCAALADDANLIGYYFTDVPLLVNKSNRYPAKDTIHDPELLKTSAGRDKIAKDTAQYYRVACDAIRRYDKNHLIFGDRYNLATPMPEPVIDTAAEFIDAIAVQLAGKLEDISPTMTRWSERTGLPFIVADATRTNKPDPAGGTRHDPEKYDFLLNAMRENRHCLGVNLCGGFVRNRARQKGVYDEQEKPDQEAIDGFTKTNRGIREWYSGLKSTRNGGR
;
A
#
# COMPACT_ATOMS: atom_id res chain seq x y z
N MET A 1 -28.40 21.36 7.13
CA MET A 1 -28.52 19.90 6.97
C MET A 1 -27.40 19.29 7.75
N THR A 2 -27.71 18.64 8.85
CA THR A 2 -26.72 18.01 9.74
C THR A 2 -26.27 16.69 9.12
N SER A 3 -24.97 16.53 8.94
CA SER A 3 -24.36 15.28 8.47
C SER A 3 -24.64 14.16 9.50
N PRO A 4 -24.92 12.92 9.07
CA PRO A 4 -25.10 11.81 10.00
C PRO A 4 -23.77 11.47 10.71
N PRO A 5 -23.82 11.04 11.98
CA PRO A 5 -22.63 10.64 12.72
C PRO A 5 -22.00 9.39 12.09
N SER A 6 -20.67 9.40 11.96
CA SER A 6 -19.89 8.22 11.56
C SER A 6 -19.88 7.21 12.70
N CYS A 7 -20.26 5.96 12.41
CA CYS A 7 -20.18 4.87 13.38
C CYS A 7 -18.82 4.15 13.22
N SER A 8 -18.04 4.02 14.27
CA SER A 8 -16.78 3.27 14.28
C SER A 8 -17.01 1.77 14.55
N ARG A 9 -16.09 0.89 14.14
CA ARG A 9 -16.10 -0.55 14.49
C ARG A 9 -16.19 -0.76 16.02
N ARG A 10 -15.59 0.11 16.82
CA ARG A 10 -15.63 0.05 18.28
C ARG A 10 -17.01 0.35 18.83
N ASP A 11 -17.71 1.32 18.23
CA ASP A 11 -19.08 1.65 18.67
C ASP A 11 -20.04 0.50 18.37
N PHE A 12 -19.86 -0.19 17.26
CA PHE A 12 -20.62 -1.39 16.90
C PHE A 12 -20.39 -2.55 17.89
N ASN A 13 -19.12 -2.82 18.26
CA ASN A 13 -18.79 -3.87 19.22
C ASN A 13 -19.25 -3.55 20.65
N ARG A 14 -19.33 -2.27 21.04
CA ARG A 14 -19.89 -1.85 22.34
C ARG A 14 -21.41 -1.94 22.38
N LEU A 15 -22.09 -1.68 21.26
CA LEU A 15 -23.55 -1.82 21.14
C LEU A 15 -24.03 -3.27 21.21
N LEU A 16 -23.24 -4.23 20.73
CA LEU A 16 -23.55 -5.67 20.82
C LEU A 16 -23.45 -6.23 22.26
N ALA A 17 -22.68 -5.59 23.13
CA ALA A 17 -22.51 -6.02 24.51
C ALA A 17 -23.62 -5.48 25.47
N GLY A 18 -24.50 -4.61 25.01
CA GLY A 18 -25.42 -3.86 25.90
C GLY A 18 -26.92 -3.81 25.54
N ALA A 19 -27.40 -4.46 24.48
CA ALA A 19 -28.78 -4.26 24.06
C ALA A 19 -29.62 -5.57 23.98
N GLY A 20 -30.42 -5.77 25.00
CA GLY A 20 -31.70 -6.45 24.83
C GLY A 20 -32.68 -5.57 24.06
N LEU A 21 -33.29 -6.14 23.03
CA LEU A 21 -34.49 -5.76 22.26
C LEU A 21 -35.08 -4.34 22.41
N MET A 22 -35.02 -3.53 21.36
CA MET A 22 -36.16 -2.83 20.72
C MET A 22 -35.70 -2.28 19.35
N GLY A 23 -36.52 -2.50 18.34
CA GLY A 23 -36.22 -2.20 16.95
C GLY A 23 -36.24 -0.69 16.64
N VAL A 24 -35.31 -0.27 15.81
CA VAL A 24 -35.41 0.96 15.01
C VAL A 24 -34.79 0.69 13.63
N ALA A 25 -35.56 1.03 12.60
CA ALA A 25 -35.15 0.91 11.19
C ALA A 25 -34.11 1.95 10.82
N GLY A 26 -33.14 1.55 10.00
CA GLY A 26 -32.42 2.42 9.07
C GLY A 26 -31.18 3.10 9.61
N LEU A 27 -30.07 2.35 9.78
CA LEU A 27 -28.70 2.91 9.77
C LEU A 27 -27.90 2.21 8.67
N VAL A 28 -27.46 2.99 7.69
CA VAL A 28 -26.56 2.53 6.63
C VAL A 28 -25.19 2.27 7.26
N ASN A 29 -24.86 1.01 7.35
CA ASN A 29 -23.65 0.50 7.99
C ASN A 29 -22.47 0.61 7.00
N CYS A 30 -21.49 1.45 7.25
CA CYS A 30 -20.26 1.58 6.45
C CYS A 30 -19.15 0.59 6.82
N SER A 31 -19.41 -0.34 7.73
CA SER A 31 -18.47 -1.44 8.00
C SER A 31 -19.03 -2.73 7.40
N ARG A 32 -18.35 -3.28 6.39
CA ARG A 32 -18.61 -4.66 5.98
C ARG A 32 -18.26 -5.57 7.16
N PRO A 33 -19.17 -6.47 7.60
CA PRO A 33 -18.75 -7.57 8.47
C PRO A 33 -17.73 -8.41 7.68
N LEU A 34 -16.72 -8.94 8.37
CA LEU A 34 -15.87 -10.03 7.86
C LEU A 34 -16.84 -11.05 7.26
N GLY A 35 -16.81 -11.21 5.93
CA GLY A 35 -17.89 -11.78 5.16
C GLY A 35 -18.32 -13.17 5.61
N SER A 36 -19.61 -13.37 5.70
CA SER A 36 -20.18 -14.71 5.74
C SER A 36 -19.85 -15.42 4.42
N ALA A 37 -19.37 -16.66 4.50
CA ALA A 37 -18.69 -17.43 3.46
C ALA A 37 -19.56 -17.88 2.26
N ASN A 38 -20.62 -17.16 1.85
CA ASN A 38 -21.51 -17.57 0.77
C ASN A 38 -21.81 -16.50 -0.30
N GLN A 39 -21.09 -15.35 -0.29
CA GLN A 39 -21.15 -14.43 -1.42
C GLN A 39 -19.76 -14.39 -2.07
N THR A 40 -19.64 -14.88 -3.28
CA THR A 40 -18.49 -14.61 -4.15
C THR A 40 -18.38 -13.10 -4.30
N SER A 41 -17.35 -12.51 -3.67
CA SER A 41 -17.03 -11.10 -3.86
C SER A 41 -16.46 -10.94 -5.25
N SER A 42 -16.87 -9.90 -5.98
CA SER A 42 -16.22 -9.57 -7.25
C SER A 42 -14.82 -8.95 -7.08
N CYS A 43 -14.37 -8.75 -5.83
CA CYS A 43 -13.13 -8.06 -5.48
C CYS A 43 -12.36 -8.85 -4.42
N PHE A 44 -11.08 -8.54 -4.27
CA PHE A 44 -10.27 -9.05 -3.17
C PHE A 44 -10.85 -8.66 -1.81
N THR A 45 -10.72 -9.57 -0.85
CA THR A 45 -11.15 -9.38 0.55
C THR A 45 -10.07 -9.89 1.49
N VAL A 46 -10.20 -9.67 2.80
CA VAL A 46 -9.31 -10.24 3.81
C VAL A 46 -10.04 -11.34 4.56
N HIS A 47 -9.45 -12.54 4.63
CA HIS A 47 -10.00 -13.70 5.32
C HIS A 47 -8.94 -14.41 6.18
N GLU A 48 -9.41 -15.32 7.03
CA GLU A 48 -8.54 -16.25 7.73
C GLU A 48 -8.44 -17.60 6.97
N PHE A 49 -7.20 -18.04 6.78
CA PHE A 49 -6.84 -19.34 6.23
C PHE A 49 -5.88 -20.03 7.22
N ASP A 50 -6.24 -21.19 7.75
CA ASP A 50 -5.47 -21.92 8.75
C ASP A 50 -4.97 -21.05 9.92
N GLY A 51 -5.86 -20.15 10.42
CA GLY A 51 -5.58 -19.28 11.57
C GLY A 51 -4.68 -18.08 11.29
N ARG A 52 -4.52 -17.72 10.01
CA ARG A 52 -3.75 -16.53 9.57
C ARG A 52 -4.52 -15.67 8.58
N HIS A 53 -4.28 -14.39 8.63
CA HIS A 53 -4.87 -13.45 7.68
C HIS A 53 -4.18 -13.55 6.33
N LEU A 54 -4.96 -13.66 5.26
CA LEU A 54 -4.52 -13.52 3.88
C LEU A 54 -5.57 -12.73 3.10
N PHE A 55 -5.20 -12.28 1.90
CA PHE A 55 -6.21 -11.90 0.93
C PHE A 55 -6.94 -13.16 0.45
N ALA A 56 -8.21 -13.00 0.15
CA ALA A 56 -8.99 -13.93 -0.67
C ALA A 56 -9.20 -13.30 -2.04
N THR A 57 -8.92 -14.05 -3.11
CA THR A 57 -9.24 -13.63 -4.48
C THR A 57 -10.75 -13.53 -4.69
N PRO A 58 -11.24 -12.94 -5.81
CA PRO A 58 -12.66 -13.00 -6.18
C PRO A 58 -13.23 -14.42 -6.18
N GLU A 59 -12.40 -15.43 -6.47
CA GLU A 59 -12.76 -16.86 -6.44
C GLU A 59 -12.66 -17.46 -5.02
N SER A 60 -12.34 -16.66 -4.00
CA SER A 60 -12.18 -17.08 -2.60
C SER A 60 -10.96 -17.95 -2.34
N GLU A 61 -9.97 -17.93 -3.21
CA GLU A 61 -8.70 -18.62 -3.03
C GLU A 61 -7.74 -17.80 -2.16
N PRO A 62 -6.89 -18.47 -1.33
CA PRO A 62 -5.90 -17.74 -0.54
C PRO A 62 -4.87 -17.05 -1.42
N PHE A 63 -4.51 -15.82 -1.05
CA PHE A 63 -3.57 -15.03 -1.81
C PHE A 63 -2.67 -14.22 -0.86
N PHE A 64 -1.36 -14.55 -0.85
CA PHE A 64 -0.33 -13.75 -0.21
C PHE A 64 0.31 -12.86 -1.29
N ALA A 65 0.20 -11.55 -1.15
CA ALA A 65 0.71 -10.64 -2.17
C ALA A 65 2.25 -10.67 -2.21
N ILE A 66 2.79 -10.98 -3.37
CA ILE A 66 4.22 -10.89 -3.69
C ILE A 66 4.32 -9.89 -4.83
N SER A 67 4.47 -8.60 -4.48
CA SER A 67 4.31 -7.51 -5.45
C SER A 67 5.64 -6.84 -5.77
N PHE A 68 5.68 -6.21 -6.93
CA PHE A 68 6.82 -5.42 -7.39
C PHE A 68 6.43 -3.95 -7.51
N ASN A 69 7.16 -3.05 -6.83
CA ASN A 69 6.98 -1.60 -6.90
C ASN A 69 7.87 -0.95 -7.96
N HIS A 70 7.53 0.27 -8.35
CA HIS A 70 8.35 1.15 -9.18
C HIS A 70 8.61 0.58 -10.59
N ILE A 71 7.54 0.43 -11.33
CA ILE A 71 7.56 -0.02 -12.72
C ILE A 71 7.24 1.18 -13.60
N ASP A 72 8.26 1.79 -14.17
CA ASP A 72 8.13 3.01 -14.97
C ASP A 72 9.04 2.98 -16.19
N SER A 73 8.50 3.36 -17.36
CA SER A 73 9.21 3.36 -18.63
C SER A 73 10.11 4.58 -18.85
N SER A 74 10.07 5.59 -17.97
CA SER A 74 10.77 6.86 -18.18
C SER A 74 12.30 6.69 -18.31
N ALA A 75 12.87 5.70 -17.61
CA ALA A 75 14.29 5.39 -17.72
C ALA A 75 14.71 4.95 -19.12
N MET A 76 13.82 4.38 -19.92
CA MET A 76 14.07 3.99 -21.30
C MET A 76 14.07 5.17 -22.27
N ARG A 77 13.64 6.35 -21.83
CA ARG A 77 13.47 7.56 -22.67
C ARG A 77 14.58 8.58 -22.49
N TYR A 78 15.64 8.28 -21.75
CA TYR A 78 16.83 9.10 -21.72
C TYR A 78 17.51 9.13 -23.09
N ARG A 79 18.15 10.26 -23.42
CA ARG A 79 18.76 10.49 -24.74
C ARG A 79 19.71 9.37 -25.17
N GLU A 80 20.45 8.82 -24.23
CA GLU A 80 21.45 7.79 -24.47
C GLU A 80 20.87 6.41 -24.78
N ASN A 81 19.65 6.11 -24.36
CA ASN A 81 19.02 4.80 -24.50
C ASN A 81 17.63 4.80 -25.15
N ILE A 82 17.14 5.97 -25.58
CA ILE A 82 15.85 6.08 -26.28
C ILE A 82 15.75 5.22 -27.55
N HIS A 83 16.89 4.94 -28.19
CA HIS A 83 16.95 4.07 -29.35
C HIS A 83 16.51 2.62 -29.02
N LEU A 84 16.76 2.12 -27.81
CA LEU A 84 16.29 0.82 -27.34
C LEU A 84 14.77 0.83 -27.21
N TRP A 85 14.21 1.89 -26.62
CA TRP A 85 12.79 2.10 -26.50
C TRP A 85 12.07 2.08 -27.86
N GLN A 86 12.62 2.85 -28.82
CA GLN A 86 12.07 2.93 -30.16
C GLN A 86 12.20 1.62 -30.94
N ASN A 87 13.40 1.01 -30.92
CA ASN A 87 13.66 -0.18 -31.75
C ASN A 87 13.00 -1.44 -31.19
N ARG A 88 12.98 -1.63 -29.87
CA ARG A 88 12.39 -2.84 -29.26
C ARG A 88 10.88 -2.76 -29.14
N TYR A 89 10.40 -1.62 -28.67
CA TYR A 89 8.99 -1.48 -28.31
C TYR A 89 8.20 -0.52 -29.22
N GLY A 90 8.82 0.07 -30.25
CA GLY A 90 8.16 1.04 -31.12
C GLY A 90 7.69 2.29 -30.35
N ALA A 91 8.38 2.66 -29.28
CA ALA A 91 7.99 3.74 -28.35
C ALA A 91 6.62 3.54 -27.69
N SER A 92 6.16 2.29 -27.53
CA SER A 92 4.87 1.93 -26.97
C SER A 92 4.98 1.36 -25.56
N GLU A 93 4.29 1.97 -24.59
CA GLU A 93 4.17 1.44 -23.22
C GLU A 93 3.37 0.12 -23.20
N GLU A 94 2.34 0.00 -24.03
CA GLU A 94 1.59 -1.24 -24.17
C GLU A 94 2.50 -2.41 -24.54
N ARG A 95 3.34 -2.23 -25.59
CA ARG A 95 4.28 -3.27 -26.00
C ARG A 95 5.28 -3.60 -24.91
N TRP A 96 5.86 -2.56 -24.27
CA TRP A 96 6.82 -2.77 -23.19
C TRP A 96 6.19 -3.56 -22.02
N ILE A 97 4.97 -3.22 -21.61
CA ILE A 97 4.29 -3.93 -20.53
C ILE A 97 3.95 -5.36 -20.93
N LYS A 98 3.39 -5.57 -22.12
CA LYS A 98 2.96 -6.89 -22.59
C LYS A 98 4.13 -7.81 -22.96
N GLU A 99 5.19 -7.26 -23.56
CA GLU A 99 6.30 -8.05 -24.11
C GLU A 99 7.45 -8.21 -23.10
N ARG A 100 7.55 -7.34 -22.08
CA ARG A 100 8.64 -7.32 -21.12
C ARG A 100 8.16 -7.41 -19.68
N VAL A 101 7.47 -6.39 -19.19
CA VAL A 101 7.16 -6.25 -17.75
C VAL A 101 6.35 -7.43 -17.20
N ALA A 102 5.18 -7.68 -17.78
CA ALA A 102 4.29 -8.70 -17.27
C ALA A 102 4.84 -10.14 -17.41
N PRO A 103 5.45 -10.52 -18.55
CA PRO A 103 6.09 -11.83 -18.68
C PRO A 103 7.23 -12.03 -17.66
N ASP A 104 8.09 -11.03 -17.46
CA ASP A 104 9.21 -11.13 -16.55
C ASP A 104 8.76 -11.25 -15.09
N LEU A 105 7.86 -10.39 -14.64
CA LEU A 105 7.32 -10.47 -13.28
C LEU A 105 6.68 -11.83 -13.00
N LYS A 106 5.89 -12.36 -13.95
CA LYS A 106 5.29 -13.68 -13.83
C LYS A 106 6.34 -14.79 -13.80
N ALA A 107 7.37 -14.71 -14.65
CA ALA A 107 8.48 -15.67 -14.67
C ALA A 107 9.29 -15.65 -13.37
N TRP A 108 9.48 -14.47 -12.76
CA TRP A 108 10.15 -14.30 -11.47
C TRP A 108 9.27 -14.66 -10.26
N GLY A 109 8.02 -15.07 -10.52
CA GLY A 109 7.08 -15.54 -9.50
C GLY A 109 6.34 -14.44 -8.73
N PHE A 110 6.46 -13.17 -9.13
CA PHE A 110 5.58 -12.12 -8.61
C PHE A 110 4.15 -12.38 -9.06
N ASN A 111 3.20 -12.16 -8.16
CA ASN A 111 1.78 -12.41 -8.42
C ASN A 111 0.93 -11.14 -8.45
N SER A 112 1.54 -10.01 -8.18
CA SER A 112 0.85 -8.72 -8.18
C SER A 112 1.82 -7.56 -8.45
N ILE A 113 1.24 -6.43 -8.84
CA ILE A 113 1.91 -5.15 -9.02
C ILE A 113 1.62 -4.30 -7.79
N GLY A 114 2.67 -3.80 -7.16
CA GLY A 114 2.56 -2.91 -6.03
C GLY A 114 2.38 -1.44 -6.46
N TRP A 115 2.98 -0.54 -5.73
CA TRP A 115 3.00 0.87 -6.09
C TRP A 115 3.93 1.11 -7.28
N ASN A 116 3.38 1.49 -8.42
CA ASN A 116 4.13 1.53 -9.68
C ASN A 116 4.85 2.85 -9.97
N GLN A 117 4.51 3.96 -9.30
CA GLN A 117 5.19 5.23 -9.50
C GLN A 117 6.68 5.15 -9.18
N GLU A 118 7.51 5.79 -10.00
CA GLU A 118 8.97 5.84 -9.81
C GLU A 118 9.42 7.25 -9.42
N VAL A 119 10.49 7.34 -8.66
CA VAL A 119 11.13 8.61 -8.35
C VAL A 119 11.83 9.14 -9.59
N VAL A 120 11.33 10.23 -10.16
CA VAL A 120 11.88 10.84 -11.37
C VAL A 120 12.83 12.01 -11.06
N LEU A 121 12.64 12.66 -9.91
CA LEU A 121 13.53 13.69 -9.38
C LEU A 121 13.64 13.52 -7.87
N ARG A 122 14.88 13.56 -7.37
CA ARG A 122 15.18 13.50 -5.94
C ARG A 122 15.85 14.78 -5.50
N GLU A 123 15.14 15.53 -4.67
CA GLU A 123 15.64 16.70 -3.95
C GLU A 123 15.89 16.37 -2.48
N PRO A 124 16.70 17.14 -1.76
CA PRO A 124 16.98 16.89 -0.34
C PRO A 124 15.73 16.77 0.52
N ASP A 125 14.71 17.56 0.24
CA ASP A 125 13.51 17.71 1.06
C ASP A 125 12.26 17.02 0.47
N TYR A 126 12.30 16.55 -0.79
CA TYR A 126 11.16 15.90 -1.43
C TYR A 126 11.55 15.03 -2.63
N HIS A 127 10.65 14.16 -3.02
CA HIS A 127 10.77 13.33 -4.22
C HIS A 127 9.58 13.59 -5.15
N TRP A 128 9.87 13.72 -6.44
CA TRP A 128 8.84 13.73 -7.46
C TRP A 128 8.67 12.33 -8.02
N HIS A 129 7.43 11.93 -8.13
CA HIS A 129 7.09 10.62 -8.66
C HIS A 129 6.50 10.75 -10.07
N SER A 130 6.70 9.72 -10.89
CA SER A 130 6.00 9.58 -12.16
C SER A 130 4.48 9.46 -11.94
N PRO A 131 3.66 9.70 -12.99
CA PRO A 131 2.22 9.46 -12.90
C PRO A 131 1.90 8.01 -12.51
N ASN A 132 0.75 7.79 -11.89
CA ASN A 132 0.21 6.44 -11.70
C ASN A 132 -0.07 5.76 -13.04
N TRP A 133 -0.05 4.45 -13.04
CA TRP A 133 -0.63 3.69 -14.13
C TRP A 133 -2.13 3.94 -14.22
N THR A 134 -2.62 3.95 -15.45
CA THR A 134 -4.06 3.98 -15.76
C THR A 134 -4.61 2.55 -15.81
N ARG A 135 -5.93 2.42 -15.92
CA ARG A 135 -6.59 1.13 -16.12
C ARG A 135 -6.02 0.34 -17.32
N ASP A 136 -5.68 1.03 -18.42
CA ASP A 136 -5.12 0.38 -19.59
C ASP A 136 -3.78 -0.30 -19.29
N HIS A 137 -2.90 0.35 -18.53
CA HIS A 137 -1.62 -0.25 -18.12
C HIS A 137 -1.84 -1.53 -17.28
N TYR A 138 -2.79 -1.52 -16.33
CA TYR A 138 -3.12 -2.70 -15.55
C TYR A 138 -3.74 -3.81 -16.40
N ASN A 139 -4.60 -3.45 -17.36
CA ASN A 139 -5.17 -4.40 -18.31
C ASN A 139 -4.08 -5.04 -19.19
N TRP A 140 -3.09 -4.26 -19.65
CA TRP A 140 -1.96 -4.80 -20.41
C TRP A 140 -1.10 -5.74 -19.59
N ALA A 141 -0.91 -5.47 -18.31
CA ALA A 141 -0.16 -6.35 -17.41
C ALA A 141 -0.93 -7.64 -17.06
N GLY A 142 -2.23 -7.57 -16.92
CA GLY A 142 -3.10 -8.71 -16.59
C GLY A 142 -2.66 -9.41 -15.30
N MET A 143 -2.45 -8.63 -14.25
CA MET A 143 -2.04 -9.07 -12.90
C MET A 143 -2.83 -8.31 -11.84
N PRO A 144 -3.10 -8.92 -10.68
CA PRO A 144 -3.58 -8.19 -9.50
C PRO A 144 -2.67 -6.99 -9.15
N TYR A 145 -3.23 -5.92 -8.60
CA TYR A 145 -2.46 -4.72 -8.33
C TYR A 145 -2.99 -3.90 -7.15
N PHE A 146 -2.11 -3.04 -6.63
CA PHE A 146 -2.42 -1.97 -5.69
C PHE A 146 -2.33 -0.61 -6.39
N HIS A 147 -3.18 0.34 -6.00
CA HIS A 147 -3.18 1.66 -6.58
C HIS A 147 -2.94 2.73 -5.51
N ASN A 148 -2.13 3.76 -5.82
CA ASN A 148 -1.80 4.83 -4.89
C ASN A 148 -2.66 6.07 -5.11
N LEU A 149 -3.15 6.66 -4.02
CA LEU A 149 -3.95 7.89 -4.01
C LEU A 149 -3.19 8.98 -3.23
N ALA A 150 -2.60 9.93 -3.94
CA ALA A 150 -1.72 10.95 -3.36
C ALA A 150 -2.51 12.09 -2.68
N PHE A 151 -3.23 11.83 -1.61
CA PHE A 151 -4.03 12.85 -0.92
C PHE A 151 -3.18 13.93 -0.25
N LEU A 152 -2.09 13.55 0.42
CA LEU A 152 -1.20 14.47 1.11
C LEU A 152 0.09 14.81 0.34
N GLU A 153 0.37 14.11 -0.75
CA GLU A 153 1.57 14.30 -1.58
C GLU A 153 1.40 15.34 -2.67
N ALA A 154 0.30 16.10 -2.64
CA ALA A 154 0.07 17.10 -3.65
C ALA A 154 1.24 18.09 -3.73
N HIS A 155 1.74 18.29 -4.94
CA HIS A 155 2.85 19.18 -5.26
C HIS A 155 2.72 20.55 -4.57
N ARG A 156 1.53 21.14 -4.62
CA ARG A 156 1.22 22.44 -4.02
C ARG A 156 1.59 22.49 -2.53
N TRP A 157 1.29 21.44 -1.77
CA TRP A 157 1.55 21.42 -0.34
C TRP A 157 3.00 21.10 -0.05
N LYS A 158 3.62 20.18 -0.77
CA LYS A 158 5.05 19.85 -0.64
C LYS A 158 5.93 21.07 -0.94
N LEU A 159 5.71 21.79 -2.04
CA LEU A 159 6.49 22.98 -2.37
C LEU A 159 6.29 24.12 -1.40
N ALA A 160 5.06 24.34 -0.95
CA ALA A 160 4.77 25.34 0.07
C ALA A 160 5.24 24.90 1.47
N ARG A 161 5.68 23.65 1.62
CA ARG A 161 6.02 23.03 2.91
C ARG A 161 4.92 23.22 3.95
N LYS A 162 3.69 23.11 3.48
CA LYS A 162 2.48 23.32 4.27
C LYS A 162 1.53 22.15 4.03
N TRP A 163 1.15 21.51 5.13
CA TRP A 163 0.11 20.50 5.10
C TRP A 163 -1.26 21.13 4.85
N PRO A 164 -2.19 20.41 4.19
CA PRO A 164 -3.54 20.91 4.00
C PRO A 164 -4.25 21.04 5.35
N ASP A 165 -5.13 22.02 5.44
CA ASP A 165 -6.14 22.05 6.49
C ASP A 165 -7.21 21.00 6.16
N VAL A 166 -7.19 19.88 6.90
CA VAL A 166 -8.08 18.74 6.67
C VAL A 166 -9.56 19.05 6.94
N TYR A 167 -9.85 20.22 7.53
CA TYR A 167 -11.21 20.73 7.74
C TYR A 167 -11.65 21.70 6.63
N SER A 168 -10.75 22.05 5.71
CA SER A 168 -11.05 22.99 4.66
C SER A 168 -11.85 22.39 3.51
N ARG A 169 -12.67 23.20 2.88
CA ARG A 169 -13.38 22.82 1.65
C ARG A 169 -12.40 22.47 0.52
N ASP A 170 -11.26 23.14 0.46
CA ASP A 170 -10.22 22.86 -0.55
C ASP A 170 -9.67 21.44 -0.42
N PHE A 171 -9.50 20.96 0.81
CA PHE A 171 -9.05 19.58 1.03
C PHE A 171 -10.12 18.56 0.63
N GLU A 172 -11.38 18.81 0.95
CA GLU A 172 -12.49 17.95 0.49
C GLU A 172 -12.57 17.87 -1.03
N LEU A 173 -12.46 19.02 -1.72
CA LEU A 173 -12.47 19.09 -3.19
C LEU A 173 -11.27 18.39 -3.81
N TRP A 174 -10.09 18.50 -3.17
CA TRP A 174 -8.89 17.79 -3.61
C TRP A 174 -9.06 16.27 -3.47
N CYS A 175 -9.55 15.80 -2.32
CA CYS A 175 -9.79 14.37 -2.13
C CYS A 175 -10.84 13.83 -3.11
N ASP A 176 -11.90 14.58 -3.37
CA ASP A 176 -12.91 14.23 -4.37
C ASP A 176 -12.31 14.15 -5.78
N TYR A 177 -11.48 15.13 -6.16
CA TYR A 177 -10.79 15.12 -7.45
C TYR A 177 -9.89 13.88 -7.59
N VAL A 178 -9.02 13.61 -6.60
CA VAL A 178 -8.12 12.45 -6.64
C VAL A 178 -8.90 11.15 -6.74
N ALA A 179 -9.96 10.97 -5.93
CA ALA A 179 -10.77 9.78 -5.95
C ALA A 179 -11.53 9.62 -7.28
N ARG A 180 -12.11 10.70 -7.82
CA ARG A 180 -12.81 10.65 -9.11
C ARG A 180 -11.89 10.24 -10.26
N GLU A 181 -10.71 10.85 -10.35
CA GLU A 181 -9.77 10.61 -11.44
C GLU A 181 -9.13 9.20 -11.38
N ASN A 182 -9.08 8.59 -10.19
CA ASN A 182 -8.44 7.29 -10.01
C ASN A 182 -9.47 6.18 -9.73
N CYS A 183 -10.34 6.34 -8.73
CA CYS A 183 -11.18 5.23 -8.27
C CYS A 183 -12.34 4.94 -9.23
N ALA A 184 -12.93 5.96 -9.87
CA ALA A 184 -14.08 5.75 -10.75
C ALA A 184 -13.74 4.82 -11.95
N ALA A 185 -12.53 4.94 -12.49
CA ALA A 185 -12.08 4.11 -13.59
C ALA A 185 -11.72 2.66 -13.17
N LEU A 186 -11.49 2.42 -11.87
CA LEU A 186 -11.00 1.15 -11.33
C LEU A 186 -12.05 0.39 -10.51
N ALA A 187 -13.21 1.00 -10.27
CA ALA A 187 -14.22 0.53 -9.30
C ALA A 187 -14.83 -0.87 -9.62
N ASP A 188 -14.75 -1.31 -10.86
CA ASP A 188 -15.23 -2.61 -11.34
C ASP A 188 -14.11 -3.58 -11.76
N ASP A 189 -12.84 -3.24 -11.47
CA ASP A 189 -11.69 -4.06 -11.84
C ASP A 189 -11.41 -5.13 -10.80
N ALA A 190 -11.73 -6.38 -11.08
CA ALA A 190 -11.52 -7.52 -10.20
C ALA A 190 -10.03 -7.76 -9.84
N ASN A 191 -9.08 -7.20 -10.60
CA ASN A 191 -7.66 -7.30 -10.30
C ASN A 191 -7.17 -6.24 -9.31
N LEU A 192 -7.95 -5.20 -9.02
CA LEU A 192 -7.58 -4.23 -8.00
C LEU A 192 -7.71 -4.86 -6.60
N ILE A 193 -6.58 -4.95 -5.88
CA ILE A 193 -6.59 -5.42 -4.50
C ILE A 193 -7.08 -4.30 -3.58
N GLY A 194 -6.60 -3.08 -3.77
CA GLY A 194 -7.03 -1.92 -3.00
C GLY A 194 -6.11 -0.71 -3.13
N TYR A 195 -6.39 0.29 -2.30
CA TYR A 195 -5.80 1.61 -2.37
C TYR A 195 -4.83 1.89 -1.23
N TYR A 196 -3.62 2.35 -1.57
CA TYR A 196 -2.72 3.04 -0.66
C TYR A 196 -2.95 4.56 -0.74
N PHE A 197 -2.62 5.25 0.35
CA PHE A 197 -2.61 6.71 0.38
C PHE A 197 -1.17 7.23 0.26
N THR A 198 -0.86 8.23 1.07
CA THR A 198 0.40 8.96 1.03
C THR A 198 1.61 8.09 1.37
N ASP A 199 2.71 8.33 0.68
CA ASP A 199 4.00 7.71 0.99
C ASP A 199 4.64 8.39 2.20
N VAL A 200 4.87 7.61 3.26
CA VAL A 200 5.60 8.04 4.46
C VAL A 200 5.09 9.37 5.03
N PRO A 201 3.80 9.49 5.38
CA PRO A 201 3.28 10.73 5.94
C PRO A 201 3.91 11.00 7.31
N LEU A 202 4.45 12.20 7.50
CA LEU A 202 4.98 12.65 8.78
C LEU A 202 3.90 13.35 9.59
N LEU A 203 2.90 12.59 10.08
CA LEU A 203 1.77 13.17 10.80
C LEU A 203 2.20 13.80 12.12
N VAL A 204 3.10 13.17 12.87
CA VAL A 204 3.54 13.63 14.18
C VAL A 204 5.06 13.60 14.37
N ASN A 205 5.76 12.65 13.76
CA ASN A 205 7.17 12.38 14.09
C ASN A 205 8.14 13.33 13.41
N LYS A 206 9.15 13.79 14.18
CA LYS A 206 10.35 14.40 13.62
C LYS A 206 11.28 13.29 13.13
N SER A 207 11.59 13.30 11.86
CA SER A 207 12.68 12.52 11.29
C SER A 207 13.91 13.42 11.15
N ASN A 208 15.11 12.89 11.44
CA ASN A 208 16.35 13.61 11.14
C ASN A 208 16.51 13.89 9.63
N ARG A 209 15.84 13.12 8.80
CA ARG A 209 15.84 13.28 7.34
C ARG A 209 14.86 14.36 6.87
N TYR A 210 13.76 14.58 7.64
CA TYR A 210 12.73 15.54 7.29
C TYR A 210 12.56 16.53 8.46
N PRO A 211 12.74 17.83 8.22
CA PRO A 211 12.59 18.86 9.24
C PRO A 211 11.21 18.87 9.89
N ALA A 212 11.10 19.39 11.10
CA ALA A 212 9.85 19.46 11.86
C ALA A 212 8.69 20.15 11.12
N LYS A 213 9.01 21.06 10.20
CA LYS A 213 8.04 21.74 9.33
C LYS A 213 7.29 20.82 8.37
N ASP A 214 7.78 19.58 8.18
CA ASP A 214 7.14 18.58 7.32
C ASP A 214 6.20 17.66 8.12
N THR A 215 5.95 17.95 9.39
CA THR A 215 4.96 17.23 10.21
C THR A 215 3.66 18.01 10.32
N ILE A 216 2.52 17.29 10.34
CA ILE A 216 1.19 17.91 10.55
C ILE A 216 1.07 18.42 11.98
N HIS A 217 1.59 17.68 12.95
CA HIS A 217 1.51 17.99 14.37
C HIS A 217 2.87 18.07 15.04
N ASP A 218 2.97 18.97 16.04
CA ASP A 218 4.12 19.02 16.94
C ASP A 218 4.17 17.73 17.78
N PRO A 219 5.30 17.00 17.80
CA PRO A 219 5.49 15.83 18.65
C PRO A 219 5.25 16.06 20.15
N GLU A 220 5.38 17.29 20.63
CA GLU A 220 5.09 17.66 22.03
C GLU A 220 3.64 17.39 22.43
N LEU A 221 2.71 17.42 21.46
CA LEU A 221 1.30 17.08 21.70
C LEU A 221 1.11 15.64 22.22
N LEU A 222 2.01 14.73 21.89
CA LEU A 222 1.94 13.34 22.39
C LEU A 222 2.14 13.24 23.90
N LYS A 223 2.72 14.24 24.55
CA LYS A 223 3.01 14.26 25.98
C LYS A 223 1.77 14.51 26.84
N THR A 224 0.70 15.07 26.28
CA THR A 224 -0.53 15.40 27.03
C THR A 224 -1.75 14.66 26.50
N SER A 225 -2.76 14.42 27.35
CA SER A 225 -4.02 13.80 26.90
C SER A 225 -4.71 14.68 25.86
N ALA A 226 -4.89 15.96 26.14
CA ALA A 226 -5.51 16.90 25.22
C ALA A 226 -4.79 16.97 23.84
N GLY A 227 -3.45 16.88 23.85
CA GLY A 227 -2.68 16.83 22.61
C GLY A 227 -2.90 15.53 21.83
N ARG A 228 -2.94 14.37 22.51
CA ARG A 228 -3.26 13.09 21.87
C ARG A 228 -4.68 13.09 21.31
N ASP A 229 -5.66 13.64 22.04
CA ASP A 229 -7.04 13.76 21.57
C ASP A 229 -7.15 14.66 20.34
N LYS A 230 -6.38 15.76 20.30
CA LYS A 230 -6.29 16.62 19.11
C LYS A 230 -5.74 15.85 17.91
N ILE A 231 -4.65 15.12 18.06
CA ILE A 231 -4.05 14.31 16.99
C ILE A 231 -5.06 13.27 16.48
N ALA A 232 -5.73 12.56 17.39
CA ALA A 232 -6.76 11.57 17.03
C ALA A 232 -7.90 12.22 16.24
N LYS A 233 -8.40 13.38 16.70
CA LYS A 233 -9.48 14.11 16.03
C LYS A 233 -9.11 14.54 14.61
N ASP A 234 -7.91 15.11 14.44
CA ASP A 234 -7.46 15.57 13.12
C ASP A 234 -7.17 14.40 12.18
N THR A 235 -6.65 13.30 12.72
CA THR A 235 -6.47 12.04 11.96
C THR A 235 -7.81 11.47 11.52
N ALA A 236 -8.81 11.44 12.41
CA ALA A 236 -10.17 10.98 12.06
C ALA A 236 -10.78 11.84 10.94
N GLN A 237 -10.59 13.15 11.01
CA GLN A 237 -11.09 14.06 9.95
C GLN A 237 -10.41 13.79 8.61
N TYR A 238 -9.09 13.63 8.61
CA TYR A 238 -8.32 13.30 7.40
C TYR A 238 -8.83 12.00 6.76
N TYR A 239 -8.84 10.90 7.53
CA TYR A 239 -9.26 9.60 7.02
C TYR A 239 -10.71 9.58 6.56
N ARG A 240 -11.61 10.27 7.29
CA ARG A 240 -13.01 10.38 6.89
C ARG A 240 -13.14 11.04 5.52
N VAL A 241 -12.53 12.21 5.33
CA VAL A 241 -12.62 12.94 4.06
C VAL A 241 -12.06 12.10 2.90
N ALA A 242 -10.90 11.47 3.11
CA ALA A 242 -10.27 10.63 2.09
C ALA A 242 -11.10 9.37 1.78
N CYS A 243 -11.54 8.63 2.80
CA CYS A 243 -12.32 7.40 2.61
C CYS A 243 -13.72 7.68 2.03
N ASP A 244 -14.39 8.74 2.49
CA ASP A 244 -15.69 9.14 1.92
C ASP A 244 -15.56 9.55 0.45
N ALA A 245 -14.44 10.18 0.07
CA ALA A 245 -14.15 10.50 -1.32
C ALA A 245 -14.01 9.22 -2.16
N ILE A 246 -13.24 8.23 -1.69
CA ILE A 246 -13.11 6.94 -2.37
C ILE A 246 -14.48 6.27 -2.51
N ARG A 247 -15.23 6.17 -1.40
CA ARG A 247 -16.51 5.45 -1.34
C ARG A 247 -17.63 6.09 -2.17
N ARG A 248 -17.47 7.33 -2.63
CA ARG A 248 -18.37 7.92 -3.64
C ARG A 248 -18.25 7.23 -5.00
N TYR A 249 -17.06 6.80 -5.36
CA TYR A 249 -16.74 6.23 -6.69
C TYR A 249 -16.51 4.72 -6.65
N ASP A 250 -15.97 4.20 -5.57
CA ASP A 250 -15.68 2.78 -5.38
C ASP A 250 -16.20 2.28 -4.03
N LYS A 251 -17.17 1.38 -4.07
CA LYS A 251 -17.83 0.81 -2.88
C LYS A 251 -17.15 -0.46 -2.37
N ASN A 252 -16.26 -1.05 -3.16
CA ASN A 252 -15.91 -2.46 -3.00
C ASN A 252 -14.46 -2.72 -2.58
N HIS A 253 -13.49 -2.07 -3.21
CA HIS A 253 -12.08 -2.41 -3.00
C HIS A 253 -11.56 -2.00 -1.62
N LEU A 254 -10.51 -2.69 -1.19
CA LEU A 254 -9.89 -2.48 0.12
C LEU A 254 -9.21 -1.12 0.20
N ILE A 255 -9.17 -0.55 1.41
CA ILE A 255 -8.46 0.69 1.72
C ILE A 255 -7.38 0.36 2.75
N PHE A 256 -6.11 0.62 2.42
CA PHE A 256 -4.97 0.40 3.30
C PHE A 256 -4.50 1.68 3.99
N GLY A 257 -4.93 2.83 3.50
CA GLY A 257 -4.52 4.12 4.04
C GLY A 257 -3.06 4.46 3.75
N ASP A 258 -2.49 5.27 4.63
CA ASP A 258 -1.11 5.73 4.52
C ASP A 258 -0.10 4.61 4.75
N ARG A 259 1.06 4.73 4.10
CA ARG A 259 2.18 3.79 4.26
C ARG A 259 3.14 4.30 5.33
N TYR A 260 3.01 3.81 6.54
CA TYR A 260 3.79 4.27 7.70
C TYR A 260 5.22 3.77 7.68
N ASN A 261 6.18 4.67 7.97
CA ASN A 261 7.60 4.32 8.00
C ASN A 261 7.98 3.74 9.38
N LEU A 262 8.50 2.51 9.39
CA LEU A 262 8.93 1.83 10.62
C LEU A 262 10.29 2.30 11.16
N ALA A 263 11.00 3.23 10.49
CA ALA A 263 12.21 3.85 11.05
C ALA A 263 11.91 4.79 12.22
N THR A 264 10.67 5.21 12.36
CA THR A 264 10.20 6.08 13.45
C THR A 264 9.08 5.38 14.21
N PRO A 265 8.95 5.61 15.52
CA PRO A 265 7.82 5.10 16.26
C PRO A 265 6.50 5.56 15.63
N MET A 266 5.59 4.63 15.38
CA MET A 266 4.26 4.95 14.89
C MET A 266 3.44 5.55 16.05
N PRO A 267 2.87 6.77 15.88
CA PRO A 267 2.13 7.41 16.96
C PRO A 267 0.82 6.68 17.26
N GLU A 268 0.62 6.23 18.48
CA GLU A 268 -0.58 5.48 18.87
C GLU A 268 -1.89 6.18 18.48
N PRO A 269 -2.10 7.50 18.79
CA PRO A 269 -3.36 8.16 18.45
C PRO A 269 -3.63 8.21 16.93
N VAL A 270 -2.58 8.20 16.09
CA VAL A 270 -2.73 8.13 14.64
C VAL A 270 -3.18 6.74 14.21
N ILE A 271 -2.46 5.70 14.64
CA ILE A 271 -2.74 4.33 14.17
C ILE A 271 -4.06 3.80 14.72
N ASP A 272 -4.34 4.03 16.01
CA ASP A 272 -5.61 3.62 16.61
C ASP A 272 -6.81 4.25 15.90
N THR A 273 -6.67 5.53 15.51
CA THR A 273 -7.73 6.24 14.79
C THR A 273 -7.83 5.78 13.34
N ALA A 274 -6.69 5.66 12.63
CA ALA A 274 -6.69 5.19 11.24
C ALA A 274 -7.31 3.79 11.11
N ALA A 275 -7.09 2.92 12.10
CA ALA A 275 -7.64 1.57 12.14
C ALA A 275 -9.18 1.49 12.07
N GLU A 276 -9.87 2.59 12.33
CA GLU A 276 -11.34 2.68 12.19
C GLU A 276 -11.80 2.83 10.73
N PHE A 277 -10.89 3.19 9.82
CA PHE A 277 -11.18 3.55 8.43
C PHE A 277 -10.57 2.62 7.39
N ILE A 278 -9.58 1.80 7.78
CA ILE A 278 -8.79 0.98 6.87
C ILE A 278 -9.02 -0.52 7.08
N ASP A 279 -8.72 -1.31 6.07
CA ASP A 279 -8.87 -2.78 6.09
C ASP A 279 -7.60 -3.52 6.52
N ALA A 280 -6.42 -2.89 6.39
CA ALA A 280 -5.14 -3.37 6.89
C ALA A 280 -4.15 -2.21 7.07
N ILE A 281 -3.16 -2.37 7.95
CA ILE A 281 -2.11 -1.38 8.17
C ILE A 281 -1.04 -1.53 7.08
N ALA A 282 -0.78 -0.47 6.31
CA ALA A 282 0.29 -0.45 5.32
C ALA A 282 1.57 0.13 5.93
N VAL A 283 2.71 -0.55 5.72
CA VAL A 283 3.99 -0.09 6.26
C VAL A 283 5.09 -0.09 5.20
N GLN A 284 5.99 0.89 5.33
CA GLN A 284 7.24 0.93 4.59
C GLN A 284 8.39 0.52 5.51
N LEU A 285 9.23 -0.40 5.02
CA LEU A 285 10.31 -0.92 5.80
C LEU A 285 11.49 0.04 5.86
N ALA A 286 11.69 0.63 7.03
CA ALA A 286 12.94 1.24 7.40
C ALA A 286 13.28 0.76 8.82
N GLY A 287 14.51 0.38 9.08
CA GLY A 287 14.91 -0.23 10.34
C GLY A 287 15.58 -1.58 10.13
N LYS A 288 15.70 -2.36 11.17
CA LYS A 288 16.27 -3.71 11.10
C LYS A 288 15.18 -4.70 10.69
N LEU A 289 15.51 -5.63 9.79
CA LEU A 289 14.54 -6.62 9.28
C LEU A 289 13.99 -7.50 10.41
N GLU A 290 14.80 -7.80 11.42
CA GLU A 290 14.44 -8.64 12.57
C GLU A 290 13.36 -8.00 13.45
N ASP A 291 13.31 -6.68 13.50
CA ASP A 291 12.38 -5.94 14.37
C ASP A 291 10.98 -5.74 13.74
N ILE A 292 10.85 -6.02 12.43
CA ILE A 292 9.62 -5.73 11.68
C ILE A 292 8.47 -6.62 12.14
N SER A 293 8.69 -7.93 12.11
CA SER A 293 7.65 -8.90 12.46
C SER A 293 7.13 -8.73 13.89
N PRO A 294 7.98 -8.61 14.93
CA PRO A 294 7.50 -8.34 16.28
C PRO A 294 6.76 -7.01 16.43
N THR A 295 7.24 -5.96 15.76
CA THR A 295 6.59 -4.64 15.79
C THR A 295 5.20 -4.71 15.18
N MET A 296 5.06 -5.36 14.03
CA MET A 296 3.79 -5.45 13.34
C MET A 296 2.81 -6.41 14.02
N THR A 297 3.28 -7.49 14.63
CA THR A 297 2.44 -8.35 15.47
C THR A 297 1.78 -7.55 16.58
N ARG A 298 2.56 -6.75 17.31
CA ARG A 298 2.04 -5.88 18.38
C ARG A 298 0.99 -4.88 17.88
N TRP A 299 1.20 -4.26 16.70
CA TRP A 299 0.23 -3.34 16.12
C TRP A 299 -1.03 -4.06 15.65
N SER A 300 -0.89 -5.22 15.03
CA SER A 300 -2.05 -6.04 14.62
C SER A 300 -2.88 -6.49 15.80
N GLU A 301 -2.25 -6.94 16.88
CA GLU A 301 -2.95 -7.33 18.11
C GLU A 301 -3.65 -6.14 18.78
N ARG A 302 -3.03 -4.94 18.76
CA ARG A 302 -3.62 -3.72 19.30
C ARG A 302 -4.84 -3.25 18.51
N THR A 303 -4.78 -3.27 17.20
CA THR A 303 -5.81 -2.70 16.31
C THR A 303 -6.84 -3.72 15.86
N GLY A 304 -6.53 -5.00 15.94
CA GLY A 304 -7.33 -6.07 15.37
C GLY A 304 -7.23 -6.17 13.83
N LEU A 305 -6.29 -5.43 13.21
CA LEU A 305 -6.11 -5.41 11.76
C LEU A 305 -4.88 -6.21 11.34
N PRO A 306 -4.92 -6.91 10.20
CA PRO A 306 -3.72 -7.40 9.56
C PRO A 306 -2.85 -6.26 9.02
N PHE A 307 -1.68 -6.59 8.50
CA PHE A 307 -0.80 -5.61 7.88
C PHE A 307 -0.25 -6.09 6.54
N ILE A 308 0.21 -5.12 5.74
CA ILE A 308 0.94 -5.38 4.51
C ILE A 308 2.23 -4.55 4.48
N VAL A 309 3.33 -5.19 4.03
CA VAL A 309 4.57 -4.48 3.74
C VAL A 309 4.44 -3.83 2.38
N ALA A 310 4.05 -2.56 2.34
CA ALA A 310 3.74 -1.84 1.12
C ALA A 310 4.99 -1.35 0.35
N ASP A 311 6.16 -1.29 1.02
CA ASP A 311 7.44 -0.97 0.38
C ASP A 311 8.64 -1.54 1.15
N ALA A 312 9.21 -2.62 0.64
CA ALA A 312 10.33 -3.33 1.25
C ALA A 312 11.68 -2.74 0.81
N THR A 313 12.12 -1.66 1.46
CA THR A 313 13.33 -0.91 1.07
C THR A 313 14.65 -1.51 1.57
N ARG A 314 14.63 -2.43 2.52
CA ARG A 314 15.84 -2.98 3.18
C ARG A 314 16.42 -4.23 2.53
N THR A 315 15.93 -4.60 1.38
CA THR A 315 16.38 -5.76 0.59
C THR A 315 17.50 -5.41 -0.41
N ASN A 316 18.31 -4.39 -0.11
CA ASN A 316 19.33 -3.90 -1.02
C ASN A 316 20.75 -4.11 -0.48
N LYS A 317 21.70 -4.15 -1.41
CA LYS A 317 23.15 -4.08 -1.17
C LYS A 317 23.76 -3.01 -2.07
N PRO A 318 24.97 -2.49 -1.74
CA PRO A 318 25.68 -1.58 -2.63
C PRO A 318 25.93 -2.21 -4.01
N ASP A 319 25.84 -1.40 -5.06
CA ASP A 319 26.23 -1.80 -6.41
C ASP A 319 27.64 -1.28 -6.72
N PRO A 320 28.57 -2.13 -7.15
CA PRO A 320 29.92 -1.69 -7.56
C PRO A 320 29.91 -0.63 -8.67
N ALA A 321 28.88 -0.62 -9.52
CA ALA A 321 28.67 0.38 -10.57
C ALA A 321 28.08 1.70 -10.07
N GLY A 322 27.84 1.82 -8.76
CA GLY A 322 27.20 2.96 -8.11
C GLY A 322 25.73 2.73 -7.81
N GLY A 323 25.24 3.38 -6.74
CA GLY A 323 23.86 3.19 -6.28
C GLY A 323 23.66 1.89 -5.49
N THR A 324 22.53 1.24 -5.69
CA THR A 324 22.19 -0.01 -4.99
C THR A 324 21.60 -1.03 -5.96
N ARG A 325 21.77 -2.30 -5.64
CA ARG A 325 21.15 -3.45 -6.32
C ARG A 325 20.37 -4.29 -5.31
N HIS A 326 19.57 -5.21 -5.82
CA HIS A 326 18.84 -6.14 -4.95
C HIS A 326 19.78 -7.15 -4.29
N ASP A 327 19.44 -7.50 -3.05
CA ASP A 327 20.15 -8.50 -2.26
C ASP A 327 19.19 -9.71 -2.08
N PRO A 328 19.42 -10.81 -2.81
CA PRO A 328 18.52 -11.96 -2.77
C PRO A 328 18.46 -12.63 -1.40
N GLU A 329 19.52 -12.60 -0.59
CA GLU A 329 19.52 -13.17 0.75
C GLU A 329 18.64 -12.38 1.71
N LYS A 330 18.72 -11.05 1.66
CA LYS A 330 17.84 -10.18 2.46
C LYS A 330 16.38 -10.27 2.00
N TYR A 331 16.16 -10.42 0.70
CA TYR A 331 14.83 -10.65 0.16
C TYR A 331 14.24 -11.95 0.68
N ASP A 332 14.98 -13.05 0.57
CA ASP A 332 14.56 -14.37 1.07
C ASP A 332 14.27 -14.34 2.58
N PHE A 333 15.18 -13.76 3.36
CA PHE A 333 14.99 -13.58 4.80
C PHE A 333 13.69 -12.84 5.12
N LEU A 334 13.45 -11.70 4.44
CA LEU A 334 12.25 -10.90 4.68
C LEU A 334 10.97 -11.67 4.33
N LEU A 335 10.91 -12.26 3.13
CA LEU A 335 9.71 -12.96 2.69
C LEU A 335 9.37 -14.14 3.61
N ASN A 336 10.38 -14.90 4.05
CA ASN A 336 10.20 -16.00 4.99
C ASN A 336 9.75 -15.50 6.37
N ALA A 337 10.34 -14.41 6.89
CA ALA A 337 9.90 -13.82 8.15
C ALA A 337 8.45 -13.31 8.09
N MET A 338 8.05 -12.71 6.96
CA MET A 338 6.67 -12.25 6.76
C MET A 338 5.70 -13.41 6.56
N ARG A 339 6.09 -14.45 5.87
CA ARG A 339 5.31 -15.70 5.77
C ARG A 339 4.98 -16.30 7.14
N GLU A 340 5.93 -16.29 8.07
CA GLU A 340 5.72 -16.83 9.42
C GLU A 340 4.78 -15.93 10.27
N ASN A 341 4.65 -14.64 9.96
CA ASN A 341 3.77 -13.75 10.69
C ASN A 341 2.30 -13.96 10.26
N ARG A 342 1.46 -14.43 11.17
CA ARG A 342 0.05 -14.74 10.90
C ARG A 342 -0.82 -13.54 10.49
N HIS A 343 -0.35 -12.32 10.69
CA HIS A 343 -1.09 -11.10 10.38
C HIS A 343 -0.61 -10.44 9.08
N CYS A 344 0.41 -10.99 8.41
CA CYS A 344 0.96 -10.41 7.19
C CYS A 344 0.19 -10.85 5.95
N LEU A 345 -0.29 -9.88 5.16
CA LEU A 345 -1.03 -10.11 3.92
C LEU A 345 -0.12 -10.20 2.68
N GLY A 346 1.14 -9.78 2.80
CA GLY A 346 2.06 -9.78 1.68
C GLY A 346 3.19 -8.77 1.79
N VAL A 347 4.04 -8.79 0.77
CA VAL A 347 5.22 -7.93 0.66
C VAL A 347 5.30 -7.32 -0.74
N ASN A 348 5.36 -6.00 -0.81
CA ASN A 348 5.64 -5.27 -2.03
C ASN A 348 7.14 -4.90 -2.03
N LEU A 349 7.91 -5.48 -2.94
CA LEU A 349 9.33 -5.19 -3.06
C LEU A 349 9.55 -3.77 -3.57
N CYS A 350 10.37 -2.99 -2.86
CA CYS A 350 10.88 -1.72 -3.37
C CYS A 350 11.83 -1.98 -4.55
N GLY A 351 11.22 -2.30 -5.70
CA GLY A 351 11.91 -2.83 -6.86
C GLY A 351 12.71 -1.76 -7.61
N GLY A 352 12.10 -1.20 -8.60
CA GLY A 352 12.72 -0.50 -9.71
C GLY A 352 12.94 -1.48 -10.85
N PHE A 353 12.07 -1.41 -11.86
CA PHE A 353 12.14 -2.37 -12.97
C PHE A 353 13.35 -2.07 -13.86
N VAL A 354 13.48 -0.83 -14.31
CA VAL A 354 14.67 -0.33 -15.04
C VAL A 354 15.34 0.75 -14.19
N ARG A 355 16.68 0.69 -14.09
CA ARG A 355 17.47 1.69 -13.37
C ARG A 355 17.24 3.08 -13.94
N ASN A 356 16.92 4.04 -13.06
CA ASN A 356 16.85 5.45 -13.41
C ASN A 356 17.90 6.29 -12.68
N ARG A 357 18.09 7.53 -13.15
CA ARG A 357 19.13 8.44 -12.61
C ARG A 357 18.84 8.90 -11.18
N ALA A 358 17.58 9.07 -10.83
CA ALA A 358 17.20 9.58 -9.52
C ALA A 358 17.31 8.51 -8.44
N ARG A 359 16.93 7.27 -8.76
CA ARG A 359 16.94 6.14 -7.82
C ARG A 359 18.25 5.37 -7.84
N GLN A 360 18.90 5.25 -9.00
CA GLN A 360 20.10 4.45 -9.24
C GLN A 360 19.94 2.99 -8.78
N LYS A 361 18.78 2.40 -9.06
CA LYS A 361 18.39 1.04 -8.70
C LYS A 361 17.46 0.48 -9.76
N GLY A 362 17.64 -0.78 -10.13
CA GLY A 362 16.78 -1.50 -11.06
C GLY A 362 17.19 -2.96 -11.13
N VAL A 363 16.23 -3.83 -11.52
CA VAL A 363 16.53 -5.22 -11.92
C VAL A 363 17.19 -5.25 -13.29
N TYR A 364 16.83 -4.30 -14.13
CA TYR A 364 17.51 -4.00 -15.38
C TYR A 364 18.33 -2.72 -15.25
N ASP A 365 19.52 -2.70 -15.89
CA ASP A 365 20.24 -1.44 -16.10
C ASP A 365 19.59 -0.61 -17.22
N GLU A 366 20.17 0.54 -17.55
CA GLU A 366 19.68 1.44 -18.58
C GLU A 366 19.71 0.84 -19.99
N GLN A 367 20.47 -0.21 -20.23
CA GLN A 367 20.57 -0.96 -21.48
C GLN A 367 19.72 -2.24 -21.49
N GLU A 368 18.88 -2.41 -20.46
CA GLU A 368 18.07 -3.61 -20.23
C GLU A 368 18.90 -4.90 -20.03
N LYS A 369 20.11 -4.77 -19.49
CA LYS A 369 20.87 -5.93 -19.02
C LYS A 369 20.33 -6.35 -17.63
N PRO A 370 19.96 -7.62 -17.45
CA PRO A 370 19.38 -8.08 -16.20
C PRO A 370 20.41 -8.27 -15.08
N ASP A 371 20.01 -8.00 -13.84
CA ASP A 371 20.68 -8.49 -12.63
C ASP A 371 20.25 -9.95 -12.39
N GLN A 372 20.97 -10.89 -12.99
CA GLN A 372 20.61 -12.31 -12.96
C GLN A 372 20.62 -12.90 -11.54
N GLU A 373 21.55 -12.46 -10.68
CA GLU A 373 21.60 -12.89 -9.28
C GLU A 373 20.32 -12.53 -8.53
N ALA A 374 19.82 -11.30 -8.72
CA ALA A 374 18.57 -10.86 -8.12
C ALA A 374 17.37 -11.65 -8.66
N ILE A 375 17.30 -11.85 -9.98
CA ILE A 375 16.22 -12.59 -10.66
C ILE A 375 16.14 -14.04 -10.16
N ASP A 376 17.28 -14.74 -10.09
CA ASP A 376 17.32 -16.12 -9.61
C ASP A 376 16.86 -16.22 -8.15
N GLY A 377 17.31 -15.27 -7.31
CA GLY A 377 16.86 -15.18 -5.92
C GLY A 377 15.37 -14.94 -5.78
N PHE A 378 14.83 -13.97 -6.51
CA PHE A 378 13.36 -13.71 -6.52
C PHE A 378 12.59 -14.95 -6.95
N THR A 379 13.00 -15.56 -8.06
CA THR A 379 12.31 -16.73 -8.63
C THR A 379 12.25 -17.88 -7.64
N LYS A 380 13.37 -18.17 -6.97
CA LYS A 380 13.45 -19.22 -5.96
C LYS A 380 12.52 -18.93 -4.77
N THR A 381 12.67 -17.75 -4.17
CA THR A 381 11.91 -17.37 -2.96
C THR A 381 10.41 -17.29 -3.26
N ASN A 382 10.02 -16.61 -4.34
CA ASN A 382 8.61 -16.41 -4.69
C ASN A 382 7.90 -17.73 -4.98
N ARG A 383 8.58 -18.69 -5.65
CA ARG A 383 8.03 -20.02 -5.88
C ARG A 383 7.69 -20.72 -4.55
N GLY A 384 8.63 -20.72 -3.60
CA GLY A 384 8.41 -21.35 -2.29
C GLY A 384 7.25 -20.70 -1.51
N ILE A 385 7.09 -19.37 -1.58
CA ILE A 385 5.97 -18.66 -0.96
C ILE A 385 4.65 -19.02 -1.64
N ARG A 386 4.62 -19.09 -2.99
CA ARG A 386 3.40 -19.46 -3.73
C ARG A 386 2.96 -20.89 -3.44
N GLU A 387 3.87 -21.84 -3.42
CA GLU A 387 3.60 -23.24 -3.06
C GLU A 387 3.01 -23.32 -1.63
N TRP A 388 3.56 -22.55 -0.69
CA TRP A 388 3.07 -22.53 0.69
C TRP A 388 1.62 -22.05 0.78
N TYR A 389 1.27 -20.85 0.28
CA TYR A 389 -0.07 -20.31 0.50
C TYR A 389 -1.16 -21.04 -0.32
N SER A 390 -0.79 -21.63 -1.46
CA SER A 390 -1.74 -22.41 -2.28
C SER A 390 -2.25 -23.66 -1.57
N GLY A 391 -1.55 -24.14 -0.53
CA GLY A 391 -1.97 -25.28 0.27
C GLY A 391 -2.88 -24.93 1.46
N LEU A 392 -3.07 -23.65 1.76
CA LEU A 392 -3.84 -23.21 2.92
C LEU A 392 -5.35 -23.33 2.70
N LYS A 393 -6.07 -23.66 3.75
CA LYS A 393 -7.52 -23.86 3.71
C LYS A 393 -8.24 -22.73 4.45
N SER A 394 -9.36 -22.26 3.88
CA SER A 394 -10.22 -21.31 4.57
C SER A 394 -10.65 -21.88 5.93
N THR A 395 -10.37 -21.14 6.99
CA THR A 395 -10.87 -21.46 8.33
C THR A 395 -12.34 -21.13 8.35
N ARG A 396 -13.20 -22.08 7.95
CA ARG A 396 -14.65 -21.94 8.12
C ARG A 396 -14.91 -21.85 9.60
N ASN A 397 -15.41 -20.73 10.09
CA ASN A 397 -16.15 -20.71 11.35
C ASN A 397 -17.35 -21.66 11.18
N GLY A 398 -17.17 -22.90 11.63
CA GLY A 398 -18.25 -23.83 11.81
C GLY A 398 -19.18 -23.23 12.86
N GLY A 399 -20.17 -22.46 12.41
CA GLY A 399 -21.27 -22.07 13.27
C GLY A 399 -21.97 -23.35 13.74
N ARG A 400 -21.89 -23.61 15.02
CA ARG A 400 -22.86 -24.42 15.75
C ARG A 400 -23.90 -23.49 16.35
#